data_c78c061e42af3e7e7238c5beb46b91e2
#
_entry.id   c78c061e42af3e7e7238c5beb46b91e2
#
_cell.length_a   1.000
_cell.length_b   1.000
_cell.length_c   1.000
_cell.angle_alpha   90.00
_cell.angle_beta   90.00
_cell.angle_gamma   90.00
#
_symmetry.space_group_name_H-M   'P 1'
#
loop_
_entity.id
_entity.type
_entity.pdbx_description
1 polymer ?
#
loop_
_entity_poly.entity_id
_entity_poly.type
_entity_poly.pdbx_seq_one_letter_code
_entity_poly.pdbx_strand_id
1 'polypeptide(L)'
;EVHAVAAERGHEIVATVDPKAEAGHRSLETVDLSGTDCVIEFALPEGVLDNARRYAAAGVPAVVGTTGWEQARQELQEIVDAAGTGYLFGSNFSLGANLLFLLVEQAARLFDSFDDYDVFVQEAHHNKKKDSPSGTAITIGEKLLAGLGRKDRLVTETLHRAIEPGEIQVSSVRGGAVPGQHRISFDSLFDTIEITHTARNR
;
A
#
# COMPACT_ATOMS: atom_id res chain seq x y z
N GLU A 1 -6.82 -5.08 -16.14
CA GLU A 1 -5.47 -5.64 -15.91
C GLU A 1 -5.55 -7.06 -15.36
N VAL A 2 -6.26 -7.33 -14.25
CA VAL A 2 -6.39 -8.68 -13.66
C VAL A 2 -6.84 -9.71 -14.69
N HIS A 3 -7.87 -9.41 -15.50
CA HIS A 3 -8.36 -10.30 -16.55
C HIS A 3 -7.28 -10.68 -17.57
N ALA A 4 -6.50 -9.70 -18.04
CA ALA A 4 -5.46 -9.96 -19.04
C ALA A 4 -4.37 -10.86 -18.49
N VAL A 5 -3.89 -10.57 -17.26
CA VAL A 5 -2.84 -11.34 -16.61
C VAL A 5 -3.32 -12.75 -16.24
N ALA A 6 -4.58 -12.89 -15.80
CA ALA A 6 -5.16 -14.20 -15.48
C ALA A 6 -5.20 -15.09 -16.74
N ALA A 7 -5.68 -14.54 -17.85
CA ALA A 7 -5.74 -15.27 -19.12
C ALA A 7 -4.34 -15.68 -19.63
N GLU A 8 -3.35 -14.77 -19.57
CA GLU A 8 -1.95 -15.07 -19.94
C GLU A 8 -1.34 -16.18 -19.09
N ARG A 9 -1.78 -16.31 -17.84
CA ARG A 9 -1.30 -17.33 -16.90
C ARG A 9 -2.12 -18.62 -16.88
N GLY A 10 -3.12 -18.73 -17.76
CA GLY A 10 -3.96 -19.91 -17.88
C GLY A 10 -5.01 -20.07 -16.78
N HIS A 11 -5.34 -18.97 -16.07
CA HIS A 11 -6.44 -18.97 -15.11
C HIS A 11 -7.77 -18.68 -15.80
N GLU A 12 -8.83 -19.32 -15.34
CA GLU A 12 -10.20 -19.05 -15.77
C GLU A 12 -10.86 -18.04 -14.82
N ILE A 13 -11.47 -17.00 -15.35
CA ILE A 13 -12.27 -16.06 -14.58
C ILE A 13 -13.73 -16.50 -14.67
N VAL A 14 -14.22 -17.11 -13.61
CA VAL A 14 -15.57 -17.67 -13.53
C VAL A 14 -16.64 -16.60 -13.30
N ALA A 15 -16.30 -15.50 -12.64
CA ALA A 15 -17.20 -14.38 -12.40
C ALA A 15 -16.46 -13.06 -12.27
N THR A 16 -17.12 -11.97 -12.63
CA THR A 16 -16.68 -10.58 -12.39
C THR A 16 -17.81 -9.83 -11.72
N VAL A 17 -17.48 -9.11 -10.64
CA VAL A 17 -18.43 -8.31 -9.88
C VAL A 17 -18.01 -6.84 -9.93
N ASP A 18 -18.86 -5.99 -10.49
CA ASP A 18 -18.68 -4.53 -10.46
C ASP A 18 -20.08 -3.88 -10.47
N PRO A 19 -20.42 -3.10 -9.42
CA PRO A 19 -21.73 -2.42 -9.35
C PRO A 19 -22.06 -1.52 -10.54
N LYS A 20 -21.02 -1.08 -11.29
CA LYS A 20 -21.15 -0.18 -12.46
C LYS A 20 -21.01 -0.91 -13.79
N ALA A 21 -20.74 -2.20 -13.80
CA ALA A 21 -20.55 -2.94 -15.04
C ALA A 21 -21.86 -3.02 -15.87
N GLU A 22 -21.71 -2.94 -17.17
CA GLU A 22 -22.83 -3.18 -18.12
C GLU A 22 -23.15 -4.67 -18.27
N ALA A 23 -22.16 -5.54 -18.05
CA ALA A 23 -22.27 -6.99 -18.12
C ALA A 23 -21.59 -7.66 -16.90
N GLY A 24 -22.07 -8.84 -16.52
CA GLY A 24 -21.58 -9.57 -15.35
C GLY A 24 -22.46 -9.35 -14.12
N HIS A 25 -21.89 -9.60 -12.95
CA HIS A 25 -22.60 -9.45 -11.67
C HIS A 25 -22.43 -8.04 -11.11
N ARG A 26 -23.52 -7.41 -10.68
CA ARG A 26 -23.49 -6.10 -10.00
C ARG A 26 -23.36 -6.20 -8.48
N SER A 27 -23.58 -7.40 -7.95
CA SER A 27 -23.45 -7.68 -6.51
C SER A 27 -22.85 -9.06 -6.33
N LEU A 28 -21.98 -9.20 -5.35
CA LEU A 28 -21.42 -10.46 -4.94
C LEU A 28 -22.52 -11.45 -4.47
N GLU A 29 -23.67 -10.95 -4.03
CA GLU A 29 -24.83 -11.77 -3.62
C GLU A 29 -25.37 -12.67 -4.74
N THR A 30 -25.18 -12.27 -5.99
CA THR A 30 -25.66 -13.00 -7.16
C THR A 30 -24.65 -14.02 -7.70
N VAL A 31 -23.48 -14.11 -7.07
CA VAL A 31 -22.39 -15.02 -7.50
C VAL A 31 -22.42 -16.29 -6.70
N ASP A 32 -22.46 -17.42 -7.40
CA ASP A 32 -22.13 -18.72 -6.81
C ASP A 32 -20.62 -18.87 -6.74
N LEU A 33 -20.09 -18.94 -5.52
CA LEU A 33 -18.67 -19.11 -5.25
C LEU A 33 -18.23 -20.58 -5.21
N SER A 34 -19.16 -21.53 -5.37
CA SER A 34 -18.81 -22.96 -5.37
C SER A 34 -17.87 -23.29 -6.53
N GLY A 35 -16.80 -24.02 -6.24
CA GLY A 35 -15.78 -24.35 -7.23
C GLY A 35 -14.84 -23.20 -7.61
N THR A 36 -14.89 -22.07 -6.90
CA THR A 36 -13.93 -20.98 -7.06
C THR A 36 -12.69 -21.26 -6.20
N ASP A 37 -11.50 -21.22 -6.80
CA ASP A 37 -10.25 -21.47 -6.09
C ASP A 37 -9.77 -20.25 -5.30
N CYS A 38 -10.04 -19.02 -5.78
CA CYS A 38 -9.60 -17.78 -5.14
C CYS A 38 -10.41 -16.57 -5.63
N VAL A 39 -10.58 -15.58 -4.76
CA VAL A 39 -11.13 -14.27 -5.11
C VAL A 39 -10.01 -13.24 -5.15
N ILE A 40 -10.04 -12.34 -6.15
CA ILE A 40 -9.21 -11.14 -6.20
C ILE A 40 -10.12 -9.93 -6.10
N GLU A 41 -9.94 -9.11 -5.04
CA GLU A 41 -10.81 -7.99 -4.74
C GLU A 41 -10.08 -6.64 -4.73
N PHE A 42 -10.69 -5.64 -5.42
CA PHE A 42 -10.34 -4.23 -5.37
C PHE A 42 -11.64 -3.40 -5.24
N ALA A 43 -12.43 -3.72 -4.23
CA ALA A 43 -13.73 -3.10 -3.97
C ALA A 43 -13.60 -1.80 -3.16
N LEU A 44 -14.75 -1.26 -2.73
CA LEU A 44 -14.79 -0.14 -1.80
C LEU A 44 -14.58 -0.63 -0.35
N PRO A 45 -13.96 0.19 0.53
CA PRO A 45 -13.64 -0.23 1.90
C PRO A 45 -14.86 -0.64 2.73
N GLU A 46 -16.02 -0.04 2.48
CA GLU A 46 -17.26 -0.34 3.18
C GLU A 46 -17.76 -1.76 2.95
N GLY A 47 -17.39 -2.38 1.82
CA GLY A 47 -17.81 -3.74 1.47
C GLY A 47 -16.89 -4.85 1.99
N VAL A 48 -15.71 -4.53 2.48
CA VAL A 48 -14.65 -5.53 2.77
C VAL A 48 -15.10 -6.60 3.76
N LEU A 49 -15.73 -6.22 4.88
CA LEU A 49 -16.17 -7.19 5.89
C LEU A 49 -17.29 -8.08 5.39
N ASP A 50 -18.28 -7.51 4.70
CA ASP A 50 -19.41 -8.29 4.19
C ASP A 50 -18.95 -9.25 3.09
N ASN A 51 -18.06 -8.80 2.22
CA ASN A 51 -17.43 -9.66 1.23
C ASN A 51 -16.61 -10.77 1.89
N ALA A 52 -15.80 -10.45 2.91
CA ALA A 52 -15.00 -11.44 3.64
C ALA A 52 -15.87 -12.52 4.30
N ARG A 53 -17.01 -12.15 4.90
CA ARG A 53 -17.99 -13.13 5.45
C ARG A 53 -18.49 -14.07 4.39
N ARG A 54 -18.76 -13.60 3.18
CA ARG A 54 -19.21 -14.43 2.07
C ARG A 54 -18.12 -15.37 1.57
N TYR A 55 -16.88 -14.90 1.44
CA TYR A 55 -15.74 -15.73 1.07
C TYR A 55 -15.49 -16.82 2.12
N ALA A 56 -15.52 -16.44 3.39
CA ALA A 56 -15.38 -17.33 4.53
C ALA A 56 -16.48 -18.40 4.56
N ALA A 57 -17.75 -18.01 4.37
CA ALA A 57 -18.89 -18.93 4.32
C ALA A 57 -18.81 -19.93 3.15
N ALA A 58 -18.20 -19.51 2.03
CA ALA A 58 -17.98 -20.36 0.87
C ALA A 58 -16.68 -21.19 0.97
N GLY A 59 -15.83 -20.95 1.98
CA GLY A 59 -14.53 -21.60 2.12
C GLY A 59 -13.51 -21.17 1.05
N VAL A 60 -13.69 -20.00 0.43
CA VAL A 60 -12.86 -19.50 -0.68
C VAL A 60 -11.84 -18.49 -0.17
N PRO A 61 -10.54 -18.69 -0.42
CA PRO A 61 -9.51 -17.71 -0.06
C PRO A 61 -9.61 -16.44 -0.90
N ALA A 62 -9.17 -15.33 -0.35
CA ALA A 62 -9.22 -14.04 -1.02
C ALA A 62 -7.89 -13.28 -0.99
N VAL A 63 -7.60 -12.56 -2.09
CA VAL A 63 -6.50 -11.60 -2.21
C VAL A 63 -7.12 -10.21 -2.40
N VAL A 64 -6.88 -9.29 -1.47
CA VAL A 64 -7.60 -8.03 -1.36
C VAL A 64 -6.66 -6.83 -1.42
N GLY A 65 -6.86 -5.98 -2.43
CA GLY A 65 -6.10 -4.73 -2.63
C GLY A 65 -6.87 -3.48 -2.19
N THR A 66 -8.03 -3.64 -1.57
CA THR A 66 -8.80 -2.54 -1.02
C THR A 66 -8.08 -1.95 0.21
N THR A 67 -8.04 -0.63 0.31
CA THR A 67 -7.47 0.13 1.43
C THR A 67 -8.54 0.94 2.14
N GLY A 68 -8.26 1.45 3.35
CA GLY A 68 -9.18 2.31 4.10
C GLY A 68 -10.17 1.56 4.99
N TRP A 69 -9.89 0.29 5.30
CA TRP A 69 -10.70 -0.56 6.19
C TRP A 69 -9.91 -1.07 7.42
N GLU A 70 -8.73 -0.54 7.65
CA GLU A 70 -7.77 -1.02 8.67
C GLU A 70 -8.37 -1.06 10.09
N GLN A 71 -9.35 -0.21 10.38
CA GLN A 71 -10.07 -0.20 11.66
C GLN A 71 -10.89 -1.48 11.91
N ALA A 72 -11.27 -2.18 10.84
CA ALA A 72 -12.04 -3.43 10.89
C ALA A 72 -11.14 -4.69 10.90
N ARG A 73 -9.82 -4.52 11.01
CA ARG A 73 -8.84 -5.61 10.87
C ARG A 73 -9.04 -6.74 11.88
N GLN A 74 -9.37 -6.40 13.12
CA GLN A 74 -9.60 -7.42 14.17
C GLN A 74 -10.83 -8.27 13.85
N GLU A 75 -11.94 -7.64 13.45
CA GLU A 75 -13.16 -8.35 13.07
C GLU A 75 -12.94 -9.24 11.84
N LEU A 76 -12.20 -8.74 10.84
CA LEU A 76 -11.81 -9.54 9.68
C LEU A 76 -11.02 -10.79 10.10
N GLN A 77 -10.05 -10.63 11.00
CA GLN A 77 -9.23 -11.73 11.49
C GLN A 77 -10.10 -12.81 12.14
N GLU A 78 -11.05 -12.42 12.97
CA GLU A 78 -11.98 -13.34 13.64
C GLU A 78 -12.83 -14.12 12.62
N ILE A 79 -13.31 -13.47 11.56
CA ILE A 79 -14.07 -14.11 10.47
C ILE A 79 -13.24 -15.16 9.74
N VAL A 80 -12.02 -14.80 9.36
CA VAL A 80 -11.11 -15.67 8.58
C VAL A 80 -10.64 -16.85 9.41
N ASP A 81 -10.26 -16.63 10.66
CA ASP A 81 -9.80 -17.67 11.59
C ASP A 81 -10.92 -18.67 11.89
N ALA A 82 -12.14 -18.20 12.13
CA ALA A 82 -13.29 -19.05 12.38
C ALA A 82 -13.63 -19.95 11.18
N ALA A 83 -13.40 -19.47 9.96
CA ALA A 83 -13.65 -20.22 8.73
C ALA A 83 -12.48 -21.10 8.30
N GLY A 84 -11.27 -20.88 8.84
CA GLY A 84 -10.06 -21.59 8.41
C GLY A 84 -9.67 -21.31 6.95
N THR A 85 -10.05 -20.13 6.40
CA THR A 85 -9.75 -19.73 5.02
C THR A 85 -8.53 -18.83 4.93
N GLY A 86 -7.91 -18.75 3.74
CA GLY A 86 -6.81 -17.83 3.47
C GLY A 86 -7.32 -16.41 3.13
N TYR A 87 -6.69 -15.38 3.71
CA TYR A 87 -6.98 -13.99 3.37
C TYR A 87 -5.67 -13.18 3.31
N LEU A 88 -5.27 -12.80 2.10
CA LEU A 88 -4.09 -11.97 1.87
C LEU A 88 -4.54 -10.56 1.51
N PHE A 89 -4.09 -9.56 2.23
CA PHE A 89 -4.36 -8.17 1.87
C PHE A 89 -3.08 -7.34 1.83
N GLY A 90 -3.11 -6.29 1.02
CA GLY A 90 -1.99 -5.35 0.92
C GLY A 90 -2.43 -4.03 0.31
N SER A 91 -1.91 -2.94 0.84
CA SER A 91 -2.09 -1.59 0.27
C SER A 91 -1.36 -1.41 -1.06
N ASN A 92 -0.39 -2.27 -1.33
CA ASN A 92 0.41 -2.24 -2.56
C ASN A 92 0.93 -3.65 -2.89
N PHE A 93 0.60 -4.15 -4.06
CA PHE A 93 1.07 -5.45 -4.58
C PHE A 93 2.26 -5.31 -5.55
N SER A 94 2.80 -4.09 -5.73
CA SER A 94 4.04 -3.91 -6.49
C SER A 94 5.22 -4.53 -5.77
N LEU A 95 5.88 -5.49 -6.39
CA LEU A 95 7.10 -6.09 -5.86
C LEU A 95 8.17 -5.02 -5.59
N GLY A 96 8.34 -4.06 -6.52
CA GLY A 96 9.31 -2.97 -6.37
C GLY A 96 9.02 -2.08 -5.16
N ALA A 97 7.74 -1.75 -4.90
CA ALA A 97 7.38 -0.96 -3.73
C ALA A 97 7.62 -1.73 -2.43
N ASN A 98 7.31 -3.03 -2.38
CA ASN A 98 7.57 -3.84 -1.20
C ASN A 98 9.06 -4.05 -0.93
N LEU A 99 9.87 -4.23 -1.99
CA LEU A 99 11.33 -4.26 -1.85
C LEU A 99 11.88 -2.91 -1.36
N LEU A 100 11.34 -1.79 -1.85
CA LEU A 100 11.69 -0.47 -1.34
C LEU A 100 11.40 -0.36 0.17
N PHE A 101 10.23 -0.80 0.65
CA PHE A 101 9.90 -0.77 2.08
C PHE A 101 10.90 -1.57 2.92
N LEU A 102 11.32 -2.74 2.46
CA LEU A 102 12.33 -3.55 3.13
C LEU A 102 13.70 -2.87 3.16
N LEU A 103 14.12 -2.27 2.04
CA LEU A 103 15.38 -1.52 1.96
C LEU A 103 15.38 -0.31 2.90
N VAL A 104 14.28 0.45 2.95
CA VAL A 104 14.13 1.60 3.85
C VAL A 104 14.19 1.18 5.31
N GLU A 105 13.52 0.08 5.67
CA GLU A 105 13.55 -0.44 7.04
C GLU A 105 14.97 -0.87 7.45
N GLN A 106 15.71 -1.54 6.57
CA GLN A 106 17.10 -1.92 6.84
C GLN A 106 18.01 -0.69 6.92
N ALA A 107 17.84 0.28 6.02
CA ALA A 107 18.59 1.52 6.04
C ALA A 107 18.34 2.30 7.34
N ALA A 108 17.07 2.46 7.75
CA ALA A 108 16.73 3.14 9.00
C ALA A 108 17.46 2.53 10.20
N ARG A 109 17.45 1.20 10.34
CA ARG A 109 18.16 0.50 11.41
C ARG A 109 19.67 0.69 11.34
N LEU A 110 20.24 0.72 10.14
CA LEU A 110 21.68 0.95 9.95
C LEU A 110 22.05 2.38 10.36
N PHE A 111 21.28 3.38 9.92
CA PHE A 111 21.56 4.78 10.18
C PHE A 111 21.17 5.24 11.60
N ASP A 112 20.47 4.42 12.39
CA ASP A 112 20.10 4.76 13.77
C ASP A 112 21.32 4.97 14.67
N SER A 113 22.44 4.31 14.35
CA SER A 113 23.70 4.44 15.11
C SER A 113 24.57 5.63 14.65
N PHE A 114 24.10 6.45 13.70
CA PHE A 114 24.88 7.55 13.12
C PHE A 114 24.12 8.87 13.23
N ASP A 115 24.30 9.58 14.33
CA ASP A 115 23.57 10.81 14.65
C ASP A 115 23.86 11.98 13.69
N ASP A 116 24.98 11.95 12.96
CA ASP A 116 25.36 12.95 11.99
C ASP A 116 24.47 12.95 10.72
N TYR A 117 23.73 11.86 10.48
CA TYR A 117 22.83 11.76 9.34
C TYR A 117 21.40 12.14 9.72
N ASP A 118 20.87 13.12 9.03
CA ASP A 118 19.42 13.41 9.04
C ASP A 118 18.72 12.67 7.91
N VAL A 119 17.39 12.58 7.97
CA VAL A 119 16.62 11.86 6.96
C VAL A 119 15.38 12.65 6.54
N PHE A 120 15.09 12.66 5.24
CA PHE A 120 13.86 13.23 4.68
C PHE A 120 13.37 12.42 3.48
N VAL A 121 12.10 12.60 3.15
CA VAL A 121 11.43 11.87 2.06
C VAL A 121 10.85 12.87 1.06
N GLN A 122 11.03 12.59 -0.23
CA GLN A 122 10.42 13.32 -1.32
C GLN A 122 9.64 12.38 -2.20
N GLU A 123 8.45 12.77 -2.64
CA GLU A 123 7.67 11.99 -3.60
C GLU A 123 7.10 12.87 -4.71
N ALA A 124 6.96 12.30 -5.90
CA ALA A 124 6.34 12.96 -7.03
C ALA A 124 5.33 12.03 -7.70
N HIS A 125 4.15 12.56 -8.01
CA HIS A 125 3.11 11.86 -8.76
C HIS A 125 2.44 12.79 -9.77
N HIS A 126 1.68 12.17 -10.69
CA HIS A 126 0.91 12.88 -11.70
C HIS A 126 -0.10 13.87 -11.09
N ASN A 127 -0.48 14.85 -11.89
CA ASN A 127 -1.37 15.95 -11.51
C ASN A 127 -2.80 15.54 -11.12
N LYS A 128 -3.20 14.29 -11.39
CA LYS A 128 -4.55 13.76 -11.05
C LYS A 128 -4.59 13.02 -9.72
N LYS A 129 -3.45 12.81 -9.03
CA LYS A 129 -3.42 12.14 -7.74
C LYS A 129 -3.94 13.07 -6.65
N LYS A 130 -4.95 12.62 -5.91
CA LYS A 130 -5.68 13.45 -4.93
C LYS A 130 -5.04 13.45 -3.55
N ASP A 131 -4.59 12.30 -3.10
CA ASP A 131 -3.93 12.14 -1.80
C ASP A 131 -2.51 12.73 -1.83
N SER A 132 -2.14 13.44 -0.79
CA SER A 132 -0.81 14.05 -0.61
C SER A 132 -0.49 14.15 0.89
N PRO A 133 0.56 13.47 1.35
CA PRO A 133 1.41 12.52 0.63
C PRO A 133 0.69 11.25 0.17
N SER A 134 1.33 10.50 -0.73
CA SER A 134 0.83 9.19 -1.15
C SER A 134 0.90 8.16 0.00
N GLY A 135 0.04 7.14 -0.03
CA GLY A 135 0.11 6.03 0.93
C GLY A 135 1.50 5.37 0.98
N THR A 136 2.17 5.23 -0.17
CA THR A 136 3.56 4.73 -0.23
C THR A 136 4.53 5.64 0.51
N ALA A 137 4.42 6.95 0.37
CA ALA A 137 5.30 7.90 1.08
C ALA A 137 5.05 7.88 2.60
N ILE A 138 3.80 7.73 3.03
CA ILE A 138 3.46 7.56 4.45
C ILE A 138 4.06 6.26 4.99
N THR A 139 3.88 5.13 4.30
CA THR A 139 4.48 3.85 4.70
C THR A 139 6.01 3.93 4.81
N ILE A 140 6.67 4.62 3.88
CA ILE A 140 8.12 4.89 3.96
C ILE A 140 8.45 5.65 5.24
N GLY A 141 7.72 6.73 5.51
CA GLY A 141 7.92 7.54 6.73
C GLY A 141 7.72 6.72 8.01
N GLU A 142 6.68 5.90 8.08
CA GLU A 142 6.41 5.01 9.22
C GLU A 142 7.55 3.98 9.42
N LYS A 143 8.10 3.43 8.33
CA LYS A 143 9.26 2.53 8.40
C LYS A 143 10.52 3.23 8.92
N LEU A 144 10.73 4.47 8.52
CA LEU A 144 11.83 5.29 9.02
C LEU A 144 11.66 5.58 10.52
N LEU A 145 10.47 5.98 10.97
CA LEU A 145 10.17 6.20 12.40
C LEU A 145 10.37 4.93 13.23
N ALA A 146 9.96 3.78 12.72
CA ALA A 146 10.12 2.51 13.42
C ALA A 146 11.59 2.06 13.55
N GLY A 147 12.47 2.52 12.65
CA GLY A 147 13.87 2.14 12.64
C GLY A 147 14.85 3.17 13.19
N LEU A 148 14.43 4.43 13.35
CA LEU A 148 15.26 5.55 13.84
C LEU A 148 14.76 6.01 15.22
N GLY A 149 15.35 5.53 16.28
CA GLY A 149 14.93 5.83 17.65
C GLY A 149 14.99 7.31 18.04
N ARG A 150 15.75 8.12 17.30
CA ARG A 150 15.83 9.57 17.47
C ARG A 150 14.76 10.37 16.74
N LYS A 151 13.91 9.70 15.96
CA LYS A 151 12.79 10.31 15.21
C LYS A 151 11.45 9.90 15.80
N ASP A 152 10.52 10.84 15.94
CA ASP A 152 9.26 10.61 16.65
C ASP A 152 8.00 10.95 15.83
N ARG A 153 8.11 11.79 14.78
CA ARG A 153 6.94 12.17 13.97
C ARG A 153 7.26 12.51 12.52
N LEU A 154 6.24 12.35 11.67
CA LEU A 154 6.26 12.82 10.30
C LEU A 154 5.69 14.22 10.20
N VAL A 155 6.30 15.05 9.34
CA VAL A 155 5.82 16.38 8.98
C VAL A 155 5.51 16.37 7.48
N THR A 156 4.26 16.57 7.14
CA THR A 156 3.76 16.49 5.75
C THR A 156 3.34 17.83 5.17
N GLU A 157 3.20 18.84 6.02
CA GLU A 157 2.91 20.22 5.64
C GLU A 157 4.17 20.99 5.21
N THR A 158 3.95 22.11 4.51
CA THR A 158 5.02 23.05 4.20
C THR A 158 5.51 23.71 5.49
N LEU A 159 6.79 23.55 5.77
CA LEU A 159 7.40 24.17 6.94
C LEU A 159 7.72 25.65 6.69
N HIS A 160 7.33 26.50 7.62
CA HIS A 160 7.72 27.93 7.70
C HIS A 160 8.64 28.19 8.90
N ARG A 161 9.30 27.17 9.40
CA ARG A 161 10.26 27.14 10.49
C ARG A 161 11.37 26.14 10.18
N ALA A 162 12.42 26.14 10.95
CA ALA A 162 13.38 25.04 10.92
C ALA A 162 12.72 23.73 11.36
N ILE A 163 13.14 22.63 10.77
CA ILE A 163 12.70 21.28 11.18
C ILE A 163 13.30 20.96 12.56
N GLU A 164 12.56 20.26 13.39
CA GLU A 164 13.05 19.81 14.69
C GLU A 164 13.80 18.48 14.58
N PRO A 165 14.75 18.16 15.46
CA PRO A 165 15.57 16.94 15.35
C PRO A 165 14.77 15.65 15.33
N GLY A 166 13.62 15.58 16.03
CA GLY A 166 12.72 14.41 16.04
C GLY A 166 11.83 14.27 14.82
N GLU A 167 11.80 15.25 13.93
CA GLU A 167 10.90 15.25 12.77
C GLU A 167 11.52 14.61 11.53
N ILE A 168 10.67 13.98 10.72
CA ILE A 168 11.00 13.55 9.35
C ILE A 168 10.05 14.27 8.40
N GLN A 169 10.58 15.11 7.51
CA GLN A 169 9.77 15.76 6.49
C GLN A 169 9.48 14.81 5.33
N VAL A 170 8.19 14.74 4.96
CA VAL A 170 7.70 14.05 3.76
C VAL A 170 7.11 15.08 2.82
N SER A 171 7.84 15.44 1.77
CA SER A 171 7.42 16.45 0.80
C SER A 171 6.84 15.81 -0.46
N SER A 172 5.79 16.43 -1.00
CA SER A 172 5.04 15.89 -2.14
C SER A 172 5.01 16.88 -3.29
N VAL A 173 5.28 16.38 -4.50
CA VAL A 173 5.13 17.12 -5.76
C VAL A 173 4.01 16.49 -6.60
N ARG A 174 3.17 17.33 -7.19
CA ARG A 174 2.13 16.92 -8.13
C ARG A 174 2.33 17.63 -9.46
N GLY A 175 2.56 16.85 -10.55
CA GLY A 175 2.79 17.42 -11.87
C GLY A 175 2.95 16.38 -12.95
N GLY A 176 2.66 16.77 -14.19
CA GLY A 176 2.84 15.91 -15.36
C GLY A 176 2.08 14.58 -15.27
N ALA A 177 2.73 13.54 -15.78
CA ALA A 177 2.22 12.16 -15.84
C ALA A 177 3.07 11.17 -15.03
N VAL A 178 3.84 11.63 -14.04
CA VAL A 178 4.74 10.79 -13.23
C VAL A 178 3.93 9.68 -12.55
N PRO A 179 4.19 8.40 -12.81
CA PRO A 179 3.43 7.29 -12.22
C PRO A 179 3.61 7.17 -10.71
N GLY A 180 4.79 7.53 -10.23
CA GLY A 180 5.19 7.54 -8.84
C GLY A 180 6.71 7.48 -8.71
N GLN A 181 7.28 8.45 -8.02
CA GLN A 181 8.69 8.48 -7.66
C GLN A 181 8.80 8.75 -6.16
N HIS A 182 9.66 8.02 -5.49
CA HIS A 182 9.95 8.18 -4.07
C HIS A 182 11.46 8.22 -3.90
N ARG A 183 11.95 9.20 -3.15
CA ARG A 183 13.36 9.37 -2.80
C ARG A 183 13.47 9.52 -1.29
N ILE A 184 14.31 8.74 -0.69
CA ILE A 184 14.69 8.78 0.70
C ILE A 184 16.15 9.19 0.75
N SER A 185 16.45 10.30 1.44
CA SER A 185 17.80 10.83 1.55
C SER A 185 18.25 10.78 3.00
N PHE A 186 19.39 10.16 3.25
CA PHE A 186 20.15 10.23 4.49
C PHE A 186 21.32 11.18 4.23
N ASP A 187 21.31 12.32 4.88
CA ASP A 187 22.18 13.46 4.58
C ASP A 187 23.02 13.87 5.78
N SER A 188 24.29 14.12 5.55
CA SER A 188 25.26 14.59 6.54
C SER A 188 26.04 15.81 6.02
N LEU A 189 26.94 16.36 6.82
CA LEU A 189 27.85 17.40 6.36
C LEU A 189 28.89 16.91 5.33
N PHE A 190 29.06 15.60 5.17
CA PHE A 190 30.12 15.00 4.36
C PHE A 190 29.59 14.38 3.07
N ASP A 191 28.41 13.79 3.11
CA ASP A 191 27.81 13.11 1.97
C ASP A 191 26.30 12.90 2.16
N THR A 192 25.66 12.48 1.08
CA THR A 192 24.25 12.09 1.04
C THR A 192 24.14 10.67 0.45
N ILE A 193 23.39 9.80 1.10
CA ILE A 193 23.02 8.49 0.59
C ILE A 193 21.55 8.47 0.26
N GLU A 194 21.20 8.07 -0.97
CA GLU A 194 19.83 8.07 -1.45
C GLU A 194 19.32 6.69 -1.84
N ILE A 195 18.08 6.40 -1.47
CA ILE A 195 17.32 5.27 -1.99
C ILE A 195 16.20 5.84 -2.85
N THR A 196 16.19 5.50 -4.14
CA THR A 196 15.19 6.01 -5.07
C THR A 196 14.44 4.87 -5.75
N HIS A 197 13.11 4.99 -5.77
CA HIS A 197 12.23 4.12 -6.53
C HIS A 197 11.43 4.95 -7.54
N THR A 198 11.40 4.52 -8.77
CA THR A 198 10.59 5.14 -9.83
C THR A 198 9.72 4.07 -10.48
N ALA A 199 8.41 4.18 -10.32
CA ALA A 199 7.45 3.34 -11.03
C ALA A 199 7.44 3.72 -12.52
N ARG A 200 7.25 2.74 -13.41
CA ARG A 200 7.14 2.97 -14.86
C ARG A 200 5.70 2.99 -15.34
N ASN A 201 4.82 2.33 -14.62
CA ASN A 201 3.38 2.25 -14.87
C ASN A 201 2.62 2.16 -13.53
N ARG A 202 1.29 2.13 -13.62
CA ARG A 202 0.39 1.92 -12.47
C ARG A 202 0.07 0.46 -12.33
#